data_33da3b913e5b4cebbe553eef19951b24
#
_entry.id   33da3b913e5b4cebbe553eef19951b24
#
_cell.length_a   1.000
_cell.length_b   1.000
_cell.length_c   1.000
_cell.angle_alpha   90.00
_cell.angle_beta   90.00
_cell.angle_gamma   90.00
#
_symmetry.space_group_name_H-M   'P 1'
#
loop_
_entity.id
_entity.type
_entity.pdbx_description
1 polymer ?
#
loop_
_entity_poly.entity_id
_entity_poly.type
_entity_poly.pdbx_seq_one_letter_code
_entity_poly.pdbx_strand_id
1 'polypeptide(L)'
;FKNLYFYIFLFFFVLIAGKFSLDTGITHDELHDYNVWLANKNLILNFLFNKNLDTSYLAGGGKFYGIGFHYYSSFFEPFLTKLPQLSEYDINTKKILSKHISVYLLFVTSGLIFKRIIKLIINDNNFANLSTIFYLLYPYLLGHSFFNVKDIPFLSIWLICTYFMIKISKILVENKRVAKKYFIFITFFTGLLLSIRISG
;
A
#
# COMPACT_ATOMS: atom_id res chain seq x y z
N PHE A 1 -8.20 -25.67 -15.04
CA PHE A 1 -8.28 -26.19 -13.64
C PHE A 1 -6.98 -26.03 -12.81
N LYS A 2 -5.76 -25.98 -13.42
CA LYS A 2 -4.46 -26.00 -12.70
C LYS A 2 -4.21 -24.85 -11.69
N ASN A 3 -5.00 -23.77 -11.69
CA ASN A 3 -4.83 -22.64 -10.75
C ASN A 3 -6.08 -22.40 -9.88
N LEU A 4 -7.09 -23.26 -9.93
CA LEU A 4 -8.36 -23.04 -9.23
C LEU A 4 -8.17 -22.92 -7.72
N TYR A 5 -7.32 -23.77 -7.12
CA TYR A 5 -7.01 -23.76 -5.70
C TYR A 5 -6.43 -22.41 -5.23
N PHE A 6 -5.58 -21.76 -6.06
CA PHE A 6 -5.00 -20.47 -5.73
C PHE A 6 -6.05 -19.35 -5.69
N TYR A 7 -7.00 -19.35 -6.64
CA TYR A 7 -8.06 -18.34 -6.66
C TYR A 7 -9.09 -18.57 -5.56
N ILE A 8 -9.40 -19.84 -5.22
CA ILE A 8 -10.23 -20.17 -4.06
C ILE A 8 -9.55 -19.68 -2.77
N PHE A 9 -8.26 -20.00 -2.58
CA PHE A 9 -7.49 -19.49 -1.45
C PHE A 9 -7.55 -17.96 -1.40
N LEU A 10 -7.25 -17.28 -2.50
CA LEU A 10 -7.21 -15.82 -2.56
C LEU A 10 -8.57 -15.21 -2.20
N PHE A 11 -9.66 -15.79 -2.70
CA PHE A 11 -11.02 -15.35 -2.40
C PHE A 11 -11.31 -15.41 -0.89
N PHE A 12 -11.09 -16.56 -0.26
CA PHE A 12 -11.31 -16.69 1.18
C PHE A 12 -10.34 -15.87 1.99
N PHE A 13 -9.08 -15.77 1.57
CA PHE A 13 -8.07 -14.93 2.21
C PHE A 13 -8.51 -13.46 2.22
N VAL A 14 -8.96 -12.92 1.09
CA VAL A 14 -9.43 -11.54 1.00
C VAL A 14 -10.61 -11.28 1.94
N LEU A 15 -11.57 -12.19 2.02
CA LEU A 15 -12.75 -12.03 2.87
C LEU A 15 -12.42 -12.16 4.35
N ILE A 16 -11.72 -13.22 4.75
CA ILE A 16 -11.47 -13.54 6.16
C ILE A 16 -10.47 -12.57 6.76
N ALA A 17 -9.30 -12.41 6.14
CA ALA A 17 -8.28 -11.52 6.66
C ALA A 17 -8.65 -10.04 6.48
N GLY A 18 -9.45 -9.70 5.46
CA GLY A 18 -10.04 -8.37 5.31
C GLY A 18 -10.96 -7.99 6.46
N LYS A 19 -11.75 -8.94 7.00
CA LYS A 19 -12.53 -8.73 8.21
C LYS A 19 -11.61 -8.47 9.42
N PHE A 20 -10.55 -9.27 9.60
CA PHE A 20 -9.60 -9.05 10.70
C PHE A 20 -8.93 -7.67 10.64
N SER A 21 -8.69 -7.10 9.46
CA SER A 21 -8.13 -5.75 9.35
C SER A 21 -9.08 -4.66 9.89
N LEU A 22 -10.40 -4.89 9.88
CA LEU A 22 -11.38 -3.99 10.49
C LEU A 22 -11.49 -4.17 12.01
N ASP A 23 -11.29 -5.40 12.48
CA ASP A 23 -11.37 -5.74 13.90
C ASP A 23 -10.07 -5.41 14.65
N THR A 24 -9.00 -5.04 13.94
CA THR A 24 -7.73 -4.64 14.53
C THR A 24 -7.86 -3.27 15.20
N GLY A 25 -7.47 -3.18 16.48
CA GLY A 25 -7.49 -1.93 17.23
C GLY A 25 -6.55 -0.87 16.66
N ILE A 26 -6.82 0.39 16.98
CA ILE A 26 -6.01 1.55 16.56
C ILE A 26 -4.80 1.67 17.51
N THR A 27 -3.60 1.73 16.95
CA THR A 27 -2.36 1.92 17.71
C THR A 27 -2.09 3.40 17.97
N HIS A 28 -1.24 3.69 18.97
CA HIS A 28 -0.84 5.07 19.28
C HIS A 28 -0.12 5.73 18.12
N ASP A 29 0.72 4.98 17.42
CA ASP A 29 1.49 5.48 16.27
C ASP A 29 0.58 5.89 15.10
N GLU A 30 -0.52 5.19 14.89
CA GLU A 30 -1.48 5.52 13.82
C GLU A 30 -2.20 6.85 14.07
N LEU A 31 -2.53 7.15 15.33
CA LEU A 31 -3.10 8.45 15.71
C LEU A 31 -2.10 9.57 15.44
N HIS A 32 -0.82 9.35 15.78
CA HIS A 32 0.24 10.30 15.48
C HIS A 32 0.38 10.52 13.97
N ASP A 33 0.46 9.45 13.18
CA ASP A 33 0.59 9.50 11.73
C ASP A 33 -0.62 10.17 11.05
N TYR A 34 -1.81 9.93 11.57
CA TYR A 34 -3.03 10.58 11.10
C TYR A 34 -2.99 12.09 11.33
N ASN A 35 -2.54 12.55 12.51
CA ASN A 35 -2.38 13.97 12.81
C ASN A 35 -1.32 14.63 11.94
N VAL A 36 -0.19 13.94 11.73
CA VAL A 36 0.88 14.37 10.79
C VAL A 36 0.32 14.58 9.38
N TRP A 37 -0.47 13.64 8.91
CA TRP A 37 -1.11 13.75 7.60
C TRP A 37 -2.11 14.91 7.52
N LEU A 38 -2.95 15.11 8.53
CA LEU A 38 -3.89 16.24 8.57
C LEU A 38 -3.18 17.59 8.53
N ALA A 39 -2.10 17.76 9.29
CA ALA A 39 -1.29 18.97 9.31
C ALA A 39 -0.68 19.24 7.92
N ASN A 40 -0.07 18.23 7.29
CA ASN A 40 0.49 18.36 5.94
C ASN A 40 -0.58 18.66 4.88
N LYS A 41 -1.75 18.00 4.95
CA LYS A 41 -2.88 18.27 4.07
C LYS A 41 -3.33 19.73 4.17
N ASN A 42 -3.49 20.24 5.41
CA ASN A 42 -3.89 21.61 5.64
C ASN A 42 -2.85 22.62 5.13
N LEU A 43 -1.56 22.34 5.33
CA LEU A 43 -0.47 23.13 4.79
C LEU A 43 -0.53 23.24 3.26
N ILE A 44 -0.68 22.13 2.57
CA ILE A 44 -0.79 22.09 1.10
C ILE A 44 -2.03 22.85 0.62
N LEU A 45 -3.18 22.65 1.27
CA LEU A 45 -4.40 23.37 0.92
C LEU A 45 -4.27 24.88 1.16
N ASN A 46 -3.68 25.31 2.29
CA ASN A 46 -3.45 26.70 2.58
C ASN A 46 -2.48 27.34 1.57
N PHE A 47 -1.43 26.63 1.18
CA PHE A 47 -0.51 27.06 0.13
C PHE A 47 -1.23 27.26 -1.21
N LEU A 48 -2.04 26.28 -1.64
CA LEU A 48 -2.77 26.35 -2.92
C LEU A 48 -3.81 27.46 -2.96
N PHE A 49 -4.42 27.81 -1.82
CA PHE A 49 -5.45 28.84 -1.73
C PHE A 49 -4.94 30.19 -1.19
N ASN A 50 -3.61 30.42 -1.20
CA ASN A 50 -2.95 31.65 -0.74
C ASN A 50 -3.39 32.11 0.66
N LYS A 51 -3.62 31.17 1.59
CA LYS A 51 -3.93 31.45 2.99
C LYS A 51 -2.64 31.53 3.81
N ASN A 52 -2.74 32.14 4.99
CA ASN A 52 -1.62 32.16 5.94
C ASN A 52 -1.11 30.73 6.23
N LEU A 53 0.19 30.53 6.03
CA LEU A 53 0.85 29.26 6.27
C LEU A 53 1.30 29.19 7.74
N ASP A 54 0.68 28.33 8.53
CA ASP A 54 1.22 27.91 9.81
C ASP A 54 2.29 26.83 9.57
N THR A 55 3.55 27.24 9.65
CA THR A 55 4.70 26.35 9.47
C THR A 55 5.26 25.81 10.79
N SER A 56 4.64 26.13 11.93
CA SER A 56 5.10 25.71 13.26
C SER A 56 5.26 24.20 13.36
N TYR A 57 4.38 23.46 12.72
CA TYR A 57 4.43 22.01 12.64
C TYR A 57 5.71 21.49 11.94
N LEU A 58 6.25 22.21 10.94
CA LEU A 58 7.48 21.82 10.25
C LEU A 58 8.74 22.03 11.08
N ALA A 59 8.67 22.81 12.17
CA ALA A 59 9.78 22.97 13.11
C ALA A 59 10.04 21.69 13.92
N GLY A 60 9.02 20.81 14.07
CA GLY A 60 9.12 19.52 14.73
C GLY A 60 9.54 18.35 13.82
N GLY A 61 9.53 17.14 14.35
CA GLY A 61 9.86 15.91 13.63
C GLY A 61 8.88 15.54 12.50
N GLY A 62 7.69 16.15 12.47
CA GLY A 62 6.62 15.85 11.51
C GLY A 62 6.99 16.01 10.03
N LYS A 63 7.96 16.89 9.72
CA LYS A 63 8.47 17.10 8.35
C LYS A 63 9.17 15.88 7.73
N PHE A 64 9.62 14.94 8.56
CA PHE A 64 10.33 13.74 8.11
C PHE A 64 9.41 12.54 7.88
N TYR A 65 8.13 12.65 8.22
CA TYR A 65 7.17 11.57 8.03
C TYR A 65 6.62 11.58 6.60
N GLY A 66 6.72 10.45 5.94
CA GLY A 66 6.13 10.25 4.63
C GLY A 66 4.60 10.14 4.70
N ILE A 67 3.90 10.88 3.86
CA ILE A 67 2.44 10.95 3.84
C ILE A 67 1.81 10.37 2.58
N GLY A 68 2.64 9.84 1.65
CA GLY A 68 2.17 9.38 0.35
C GLY A 68 1.09 8.31 0.42
N PHE A 69 1.20 7.37 1.36
CA PHE A 69 0.15 6.37 1.56
C PHE A 69 -1.18 6.99 2.01
N HIS A 70 -1.15 8.01 2.84
CA HIS A 70 -2.38 8.65 3.33
C HIS A 70 -3.15 9.34 2.20
N TYR A 71 -2.47 9.91 1.20
CA TYR A 71 -3.13 10.44 -0.01
C TYR A 71 -3.75 9.32 -0.84
N TYR A 72 -3.04 8.21 -1.02
CA TYR A 72 -3.58 7.03 -1.69
C TYR A 72 -4.82 6.49 -0.98
N SER A 73 -4.76 6.28 0.34
CA SER A 73 -5.87 5.75 1.12
C SER A 73 -7.06 6.70 1.19
N SER A 74 -6.82 8.01 1.22
CA SER A 74 -7.89 9.02 1.29
C SER A 74 -8.79 9.04 0.05
N PHE A 75 -8.30 8.55 -1.08
CA PHE A 75 -9.13 8.36 -2.28
C PHE A 75 -10.24 7.32 -2.05
N PHE A 76 -9.97 6.27 -1.29
CA PHE A 76 -10.93 5.20 -0.99
C PHE A 76 -11.76 5.48 0.27
N GLU A 77 -11.35 6.40 1.12
CA GLU A 77 -11.98 6.75 2.39
C GLU A 77 -13.51 7.01 2.27
N PRO A 78 -14.03 7.77 1.27
CA PRO A 78 -15.47 8.04 1.15
C PRO A 78 -16.33 6.78 0.92
N PHE A 79 -15.73 5.73 0.39
CA PHE A 79 -16.39 4.45 0.15
C PHE A 79 -16.25 3.52 1.36
N LEU A 80 -15.04 3.41 1.90
CA LEU A 80 -14.71 2.48 2.97
C LEU A 80 -15.33 2.88 4.30
N THR A 81 -15.46 4.18 4.60
CA THR A 81 -16.13 4.66 5.83
C THR A 81 -17.62 4.36 5.88
N LYS A 82 -18.25 3.98 4.76
CA LYS A 82 -19.65 3.59 4.67
C LYS A 82 -19.90 2.11 4.89
N LEU A 83 -18.86 1.33 5.13
CA LEU A 83 -19.00 -0.11 5.39
C LEU A 83 -19.87 -0.33 6.65
N PRO A 84 -20.82 -1.28 6.61
CA PRO A 84 -21.71 -1.55 7.74
C PRO A 84 -20.97 -1.86 9.05
N GLN A 85 -19.82 -2.55 8.95
CA GLN A 85 -18.96 -2.91 10.08
C GLN A 85 -18.41 -1.67 10.83
N LEU A 86 -18.35 -0.52 10.15
CA LEU A 86 -17.87 0.72 10.73
C LEU A 86 -18.99 1.64 11.22
N SER A 87 -20.27 1.24 11.11
CA SER A 87 -21.43 2.12 11.40
C SER A 87 -21.43 2.70 12.82
N GLU A 88 -20.98 1.93 13.82
CA GLU A 88 -21.02 2.27 15.23
C GLU A 88 -19.90 3.21 15.69
N TYR A 89 -18.84 3.39 14.86
CA TYR A 89 -17.69 4.22 15.24
C TYR A 89 -17.92 5.70 14.89
N ASP A 90 -17.24 6.59 15.61
CA ASP A 90 -17.16 8.01 15.25
C ASP A 90 -16.40 8.22 13.93
N ILE A 91 -16.54 9.42 13.33
CA ILE A 91 -16.00 9.69 11.99
C ILE A 91 -14.47 9.60 11.91
N ASN A 92 -13.74 9.95 12.98
CA ASN A 92 -12.27 9.89 12.96
C ASN A 92 -11.79 8.45 13.03
N THR A 93 -12.39 7.65 13.90
CA THR A 93 -12.16 6.21 14.00
C THR A 93 -12.46 5.50 12.67
N LYS A 94 -13.60 5.82 12.02
CA LYS A 94 -13.93 5.31 10.67
C LYS A 94 -12.85 5.60 9.66
N LYS A 95 -12.30 6.81 9.68
CA LYS A 95 -11.23 7.21 8.76
C LYS A 95 -9.94 6.45 9.01
N ILE A 96 -9.57 6.20 10.25
CA ILE A 96 -8.37 5.40 10.57
C ILE A 96 -8.59 3.94 10.17
N LEU A 97 -9.70 3.32 10.54
CA LEU A 97 -10.01 1.94 10.19
C LEU A 97 -10.17 1.73 8.68
N SER A 98 -10.63 2.74 7.92
CA SER A 98 -10.64 2.67 6.46
C SER A 98 -9.24 2.55 5.85
N LYS A 99 -8.21 3.08 6.53
CA LYS A 99 -6.82 2.94 6.13
C LYS A 99 -6.30 1.52 6.35
N HIS A 100 -6.75 0.82 7.38
CA HIS A 100 -6.43 -0.59 7.62
C HIS A 100 -6.81 -1.44 6.41
N ILE A 101 -8.05 -1.29 5.91
CA ILE A 101 -8.49 -1.99 4.70
C ILE A 101 -7.62 -1.59 3.50
N SER A 102 -7.28 -0.30 3.38
CA SER A 102 -6.45 0.17 2.26
C SER A 102 -5.04 -0.42 2.30
N VAL A 103 -4.42 -0.55 3.49
CA VAL A 103 -3.14 -1.25 3.69
C VAL A 103 -3.27 -2.72 3.29
N TYR A 104 -4.30 -3.39 3.81
CA TYR A 104 -4.54 -4.79 3.53
C TYR A 104 -4.74 -5.09 2.04
N LEU A 105 -5.56 -4.29 1.35
CA LEU A 105 -5.78 -4.44 -0.10
C LEU A 105 -4.50 -4.19 -0.90
N LEU A 106 -3.67 -3.26 -0.45
CA LEU A 106 -2.37 -3.01 -1.08
C LEU A 106 -1.41 -4.19 -0.84
N PHE A 107 -1.43 -4.81 0.35
CA PHE A 107 -0.69 -6.02 0.65
C PHE A 107 -1.12 -7.20 -0.24
N VAL A 108 -2.42 -7.44 -0.40
CA VAL A 108 -2.94 -8.47 -1.32
C VAL A 108 -2.47 -8.20 -2.75
N THR A 109 -2.55 -6.95 -3.20
CA THR A 109 -2.06 -6.54 -4.52
C THR A 109 -0.57 -6.82 -4.66
N SER A 110 0.24 -6.54 -3.64
CA SER A 110 1.68 -6.84 -3.63
C SER A 110 1.95 -8.35 -3.74
N GLY A 111 1.14 -9.20 -3.12
CA GLY A 111 1.20 -10.65 -3.28
C GLY A 111 0.96 -11.11 -4.73
N LEU A 112 0.01 -10.47 -5.43
CA LEU A 112 -0.22 -10.74 -6.86
C LEU A 112 0.94 -10.27 -7.74
N ILE A 113 1.60 -9.17 -7.38
CA ILE A 113 2.83 -8.70 -8.04
C ILE A 113 3.98 -9.65 -7.75
N PHE A 114 4.14 -10.11 -6.50
CA PHE A 114 5.14 -11.10 -6.11
C PHE A 114 4.99 -12.39 -6.93
N LYS A 115 3.76 -12.90 -7.11
CA LYS A 115 3.48 -14.02 -8.03
C LYS A 115 4.03 -13.77 -9.42
N ARG A 116 3.80 -12.56 -9.98
CA ARG A 116 4.31 -12.21 -11.31
C ARG A 116 5.82 -12.16 -11.37
N ILE A 117 6.48 -11.67 -10.32
CA ILE A 117 7.94 -11.67 -10.20
C ILE A 117 8.47 -13.09 -10.23
N ILE A 118 7.97 -13.97 -9.36
CA ILE A 118 8.39 -15.37 -9.29
C ILE A 118 8.18 -16.08 -10.64
N LYS A 119 7.01 -15.85 -11.25
CA LYS A 119 6.74 -16.42 -12.59
C LYS A 119 7.71 -15.93 -13.65
N LEU A 120 8.11 -14.65 -13.61
CA LEU A 120 9.10 -14.10 -14.53
C LEU A 120 10.50 -14.74 -14.35
N ILE A 121 10.87 -15.11 -13.14
CA ILE A 121 12.20 -15.65 -12.81
C ILE A 121 12.24 -17.17 -13.07
N ILE A 122 11.29 -17.92 -12.53
CA ILE A 122 11.32 -19.39 -12.48
C ILE A 122 10.50 -20.03 -13.62
N ASN A 123 9.55 -19.26 -14.20
CA ASN A 123 8.63 -19.72 -15.27
C ASN A 123 7.76 -20.93 -14.90
N ASP A 124 7.48 -21.15 -13.60
CA ASP A 124 6.57 -22.16 -13.10
C ASP A 124 5.37 -21.51 -12.38
N ASN A 125 4.14 -21.84 -12.83
CA ASN A 125 2.93 -21.29 -12.25
C ASN A 125 2.61 -21.88 -10.86
N ASN A 126 2.88 -23.18 -10.66
CA ASN A 126 2.57 -23.84 -9.39
C ASN A 126 3.50 -23.32 -8.29
N PHE A 127 4.80 -23.20 -8.61
CA PHE A 127 5.78 -22.61 -7.71
C PHE A 127 5.44 -21.16 -7.39
N ALA A 128 5.05 -20.35 -8.39
CA ALA A 128 4.65 -18.96 -8.18
C ALA A 128 3.39 -18.84 -7.29
N ASN A 129 2.40 -19.74 -7.48
CA ASN A 129 1.22 -19.78 -6.64
C ASN A 129 1.57 -20.14 -5.19
N LEU A 130 2.35 -21.18 -4.98
CA LEU A 130 2.75 -21.65 -3.65
C LEU A 130 3.58 -20.59 -2.92
N SER A 131 4.57 -20.00 -3.58
CA SER A 131 5.38 -18.91 -3.03
C SER A 131 4.52 -17.70 -2.62
N THR A 132 3.49 -17.40 -3.41
CA THR A 132 2.56 -16.30 -3.09
C THR A 132 1.70 -16.62 -1.88
N ILE A 133 1.22 -17.86 -1.72
CA ILE A 133 0.50 -18.29 -0.53
C ILE A 133 1.38 -18.13 0.71
N PHE A 134 2.64 -18.57 0.65
CA PHE A 134 3.59 -18.38 1.76
C PHE A 134 3.85 -16.91 2.07
N TYR A 135 4.00 -16.06 1.04
CA TYR A 135 4.16 -14.62 1.21
C TYR A 135 2.97 -13.99 1.94
N LEU A 136 1.74 -14.32 1.48
CA LEU A 136 0.52 -13.76 2.07
C LEU A 136 0.24 -14.29 3.49
N LEU A 137 0.63 -15.51 3.79
CA LEU A 137 0.48 -16.13 5.11
C LEU A 137 1.67 -15.91 6.03
N TYR A 138 2.74 -15.21 5.57
CA TYR A 138 3.88 -14.95 6.45
C TYR A 138 3.46 -14.11 7.65
N PRO A 139 3.56 -14.65 8.90
CA PRO A 139 2.86 -14.09 10.06
C PRO A 139 3.19 -12.62 10.33
N TYR A 140 4.45 -12.24 10.19
CA TYR A 140 4.89 -10.86 10.38
C TYR A 140 4.25 -9.90 9.37
N LEU A 141 4.32 -10.23 8.08
CA LEU A 141 3.74 -9.38 7.03
C LEU A 141 2.22 -9.32 7.12
N LEU A 142 1.58 -10.47 7.36
CA LEU A 142 0.13 -10.56 7.52
C LEU A 142 -0.35 -9.73 8.70
N GLY A 143 0.29 -9.86 9.88
CA GLY A 143 -0.07 -9.09 11.07
C GLY A 143 0.07 -7.59 10.82
N HIS A 144 1.21 -7.15 10.26
CA HIS A 144 1.43 -5.73 9.93
C HIS A 144 0.49 -5.23 8.82
N SER A 145 0.01 -6.10 7.92
CA SER A 145 -0.91 -5.69 6.85
C SER A 145 -2.27 -5.21 7.34
N PHE A 146 -2.61 -5.47 8.60
CA PHE A 146 -3.89 -5.05 9.17
C PHE A 146 -3.91 -3.60 9.64
N PHE A 147 -2.75 -2.98 9.93
CA PHE A 147 -2.71 -1.63 10.50
C PHE A 147 -1.51 -0.78 10.10
N ASN A 148 -0.38 -1.38 9.69
CA ASN A 148 0.86 -0.63 9.47
C ASN A 148 0.83 0.19 8.19
N VAL A 149 0.54 1.47 8.32
CA VAL A 149 0.38 2.45 7.22
C VAL A 149 1.70 2.90 6.58
N LYS A 150 2.85 2.42 7.05
CA LYS A 150 4.19 2.79 6.55
C LYS A 150 4.90 1.62 5.87
N ASP A 151 5.21 0.56 6.64
CA ASP A 151 6.11 -0.49 6.17
C ASP A 151 5.46 -1.39 5.12
N ILE A 152 4.18 -1.73 5.28
CA ILE A 152 3.46 -2.55 4.29
C ILE A 152 3.21 -1.80 2.98
N PRO A 153 2.75 -0.55 2.97
CA PRO A 153 2.69 0.24 1.74
C PRO A 153 4.05 0.40 1.07
N PHE A 154 5.10 0.68 1.85
CA PHE A 154 6.45 0.77 1.31
C PHE A 154 6.89 -0.54 0.63
N LEU A 155 6.78 -1.68 1.31
CA LEU A 155 7.08 -3.00 0.75
C LEU A 155 6.26 -3.28 -0.52
N SER A 156 4.98 -2.95 -0.50
CA SER A 156 4.06 -3.21 -1.62
C SER A 156 4.45 -2.42 -2.87
N ILE A 157 4.75 -1.13 -2.72
CA ILE A 157 5.19 -0.28 -3.82
C ILE A 157 6.60 -0.68 -4.29
N TRP A 158 7.49 -1.06 -3.37
CA TRP A 158 8.82 -1.56 -3.71
C TRP A 158 8.75 -2.83 -4.58
N LEU A 159 7.86 -3.77 -4.28
CA LEU A 159 7.63 -4.95 -5.12
C LEU A 159 7.12 -4.57 -6.52
N ILE A 160 6.26 -3.55 -6.63
CA ILE A 160 5.80 -3.04 -7.92
C ILE A 160 6.98 -2.48 -8.72
N CYS A 161 7.84 -1.66 -8.11
CA CYS A 161 9.06 -1.15 -8.75
C CYS A 161 9.97 -2.30 -9.20
N THR A 162 10.20 -3.28 -8.33
CA THR A 162 11.02 -4.47 -8.63
C THR A 162 10.47 -5.25 -9.84
N TYR A 163 9.15 -5.44 -9.90
CA TYR A 163 8.51 -6.08 -11.05
C TYR A 163 8.79 -5.35 -12.36
N PHE A 164 8.65 -4.02 -12.39
CA PHE A 164 8.92 -3.24 -13.60
C PHE A 164 10.40 -3.26 -13.97
N MET A 165 11.31 -3.20 -12.98
CA MET A 165 12.76 -3.31 -13.24
C MET A 165 13.13 -4.64 -13.87
N ILE A 166 12.66 -5.76 -13.32
CA ILE A 166 12.91 -7.10 -13.88
C ILE A 166 12.35 -7.21 -15.31
N LYS A 167 11.14 -6.65 -15.51
CA LYS A 167 10.50 -6.69 -16.83
C LYS A 167 11.26 -5.87 -17.87
N ILE A 168 11.71 -4.66 -17.50
CA ILE A 168 12.56 -3.83 -18.37
C ILE A 168 13.87 -4.54 -18.68
N SER A 169 14.56 -5.10 -17.68
CA SER A 169 15.81 -5.84 -17.85
C SER A 169 15.65 -7.00 -18.84
N LYS A 170 14.57 -7.79 -18.73
CA LYS A 170 14.31 -8.87 -19.70
C LYS A 170 14.13 -8.37 -21.13
N ILE A 171 13.37 -7.28 -21.32
CA ILE A 171 13.15 -6.69 -22.65
C ILE A 171 14.49 -6.21 -23.25
N LEU A 172 15.37 -5.62 -22.44
CA LEU A 172 16.69 -5.15 -22.88
C LEU A 172 17.62 -6.31 -23.25
N VAL A 173 17.63 -7.37 -22.44
CA VAL A 173 18.43 -8.58 -22.74
C VAL A 173 18.00 -9.24 -24.06
N GLU A 174 16.71 -9.16 -24.41
CA GLU A 174 16.18 -9.63 -25.69
C GLU A 174 16.44 -8.65 -26.86
N ASN A 175 17.23 -7.60 -26.64
CA ASN A 175 17.51 -6.52 -27.62
C ASN A 175 16.23 -5.84 -28.17
N LYS A 176 15.15 -5.84 -27.41
CA LYS A 176 13.88 -5.20 -27.77
C LYS A 176 13.80 -3.77 -27.24
N ARG A 177 13.06 -2.91 -27.94
CA ARG A 177 12.81 -1.55 -27.48
C ARG A 177 11.85 -1.56 -26.28
N VAL A 178 12.24 -0.89 -25.19
CA VAL A 178 11.39 -0.71 -24.02
C VAL A 178 10.33 0.34 -24.32
N ALA A 179 9.05 0.00 -24.14
CA ALA A 179 7.97 0.94 -24.35
C ALA A 179 8.00 2.07 -23.30
N LYS A 180 7.77 3.32 -23.70
CA LYS A 180 7.79 4.52 -22.84
C LYS A 180 6.91 4.37 -21.57
N LYS A 181 5.80 3.63 -21.65
CA LYS A 181 4.93 3.37 -20.50
C LYS A 181 5.65 2.74 -19.30
N TYR A 182 6.64 1.88 -19.51
CA TYR A 182 7.38 1.26 -18.39
C TYR A 182 8.21 2.28 -17.63
N PHE A 183 8.80 3.25 -18.32
CA PHE A 183 9.54 4.34 -17.68
C PHE A 183 8.58 5.25 -16.88
N ILE A 184 7.41 5.57 -17.44
CA ILE A 184 6.38 6.36 -16.74
C ILE A 184 5.95 5.64 -15.46
N PHE A 185 5.64 4.34 -15.54
CA PHE A 185 5.23 3.58 -14.36
C PHE A 185 6.32 3.50 -13.30
N ILE A 186 7.55 3.19 -13.68
CA ILE A 186 8.63 3.08 -12.68
C ILE A 186 8.92 4.44 -12.03
N THR A 187 8.94 5.53 -12.78
CA THR A 187 9.13 6.88 -12.23
C THR A 187 8.01 7.24 -11.26
N PHE A 188 6.75 6.98 -11.63
CA PHE A 188 5.60 7.25 -10.77
C PHE A 188 5.66 6.45 -9.46
N PHE A 189 5.87 5.13 -9.54
CA PHE A 189 5.94 4.29 -8.36
C PHE A 189 7.17 4.55 -7.49
N THR A 190 8.30 4.92 -8.08
CA THR A 190 9.48 5.35 -7.32
C THR A 190 9.21 6.66 -6.57
N GLY A 191 8.56 7.63 -7.21
CA GLY A 191 8.13 8.87 -6.54
C GLY A 191 7.16 8.57 -5.38
N LEU A 192 6.20 7.67 -5.59
CA LEU A 192 5.29 7.23 -4.53
C LEU A 192 6.02 6.52 -3.40
N LEU A 193 6.98 5.64 -3.72
CA LEU A 193 7.80 4.95 -2.72
C LEU A 193 8.54 5.94 -1.80
N LEU A 194 9.21 6.93 -2.38
CA LEU A 194 9.91 7.98 -1.64
C LEU A 194 8.95 8.85 -0.82
N SER A 195 7.72 9.07 -1.29
CA SER A 195 6.71 9.82 -0.54
C SER A 195 6.14 9.08 0.67
N ILE A 196 6.22 7.75 0.71
CA ILE A 196 5.78 6.93 1.85
C ILE A 196 6.86 6.91 2.93
N ARG A 197 8.12 6.75 2.54
CA ARG A 197 9.25 6.69 3.48
C ARG A 197 10.51 7.24 2.83
N ILE A 198 11.01 8.37 3.34
CA ILE A 198 12.22 9.02 2.83
C ILE A 198 13.48 8.27 3.29
N SER A 199 13.43 7.68 4.48
CA SER A 199 14.51 6.89 5.08
C SER A 199 14.30 5.40 4.82
N GLY A 200 14.44 4.99 3.59
CA GLY A 200 14.40 3.58 3.22
C GLY A 200 15.78 2.97 3.19
#